data_ef48dcb17e2c55f53fc233ad781b664d
#
_entry.id   ef48dcb17e2c55f53fc233ad781b664d
#
_cell.length_a   1.000
_cell.length_b   1.000
_cell.length_c   1.000
_cell.angle_alpha   90.00
_cell.angle_beta   90.00
_cell.angle_gamma   90.00
#
_symmetry.space_group_name_H-M   'P 1'
#
loop_
_entity.id
_entity.type
_entity.pdbx_description
1 polymer ?
#
loop_
_entity_poly.entity_id
_entity_poly.type
_entity_poly.pdbx_seq_one_letter_code
_entity_poly.pdbx_strand_id
1 'polypeptide(L)'
;KNGSTLTDVKVDDNLTFNKNVINILLVGSDHGAIKGDHGRSDSIMIATVNFKTKELKLTSLMRDMYVEIPGHGHNKLNAAYAFGGVELLYQTIAKNFGIKIDNYCVVDFSTFEKVINKVGGVEISLEEKEAKYLNTTNYISKKKYRNVKVGKQTLNGNQALGYARVRYVVSKKYGDGDFGRTGRQRAVLQAALNKVLQQSPTKIADIALDSLADVSTDMSAKYLKSLVLKVVQMGTTEIDQMRVPLEGTYKMGRAQSNMFVFFINFSANKAAMNYFLFDKGSEKDWAKEYGGTSSVETFGYSGTSSSDSTSSSSSYSTSSTRSSYQQESYSTTSSSRTTYSTRSTTTRSTEERVTESTTSQPQTSAPRPTTAHHTTHSCGTRINTFW
;
A
#
# COMPACT_ATOMS: atom_id res chain seq x y z
N LYS A 1 -1.35 22.80 7.24
CA LYS A 1 0.14 22.83 7.17
C LYS A 1 0.48 22.63 5.70
N ASN A 2 0.83 23.72 4.99
CA ASN A 2 1.31 23.60 3.61
C ASN A 2 2.73 23.02 3.69
N GLY A 3 2.87 21.75 3.31
CA GLY A 3 4.20 21.16 3.04
C GLY A 3 4.80 21.80 1.78
N SER A 4 6.11 21.72 1.63
CA SER A 4 6.81 22.14 0.42
C SER A 4 6.24 21.37 -0.77
N THR A 5 6.08 22.04 -1.91
CA THR A 5 5.61 21.38 -3.14
C THR A 5 6.76 20.61 -3.77
N LEU A 6 6.56 19.36 -4.18
CA LEU A 6 7.60 18.58 -4.87
C LEU A 6 8.03 19.23 -6.20
N THR A 7 7.19 20.07 -6.79
CA THR A 7 7.55 20.85 -7.99
C THR A 7 8.71 21.80 -7.79
N ASP A 8 8.96 22.23 -6.55
CA ASP A 8 10.05 23.15 -6.21
C ASP A 8 11.35 22.42 -5.85
N VAL A 9 11.30 21.09 -5.76
CA VAL A 9 12.47 20.25 -5.44
C VAL A 9 13.32 20.09 -6.69
N LYS A 10 14.59 20.47 -6.58
CA LYS A 10 15.57 20.32 -7.69
C LYS A 10 15.86 18.84 -7.91
N VAL A 11 15.55 18.36 -9.09
CA VAL A 11 15.83 17.01 -9.62
C VAL A 11 16.36 17.13 -11.04
N ASP A 12 16.92 16.04 -11.58
CA ASP A 12 17.39 16.01 -12.98
C ASP A 12 16.23 16.27 -13.95
N ASP A 13 16.48 17.04 -15.01
CA ASP A 13 15.47 17.43 -16.01
C ASP A 13 15.01 16.26 -16.90
N ASN A 14 15.73 15.14 -16.90
CA ASN A 14 15.48 13.96 -17.75
C ASN A 14 14.62 12.87 -17.09
N LEU A 15 13.68 13.24 -16.23
CA LEU A 15 12.82 12.28 -15.60
C LEU A 15 11.76 11.72 -16.56
N THR A 16 11.49 10.43 -16.47
CA THR A 16 10.38 9.83 -17.21
C THR A 16 9.06 10.31 -16.62
N PHE A 17 8.18 10.81 -17.49
CA PHE A 17 6.82 11.19 -17.16
C PHE A 17 5.88 10.94 -18.34
N ASN A 18 4.58 10.93 -18.07
CA ASN A 18 3.50 10.89 -19.08
C ASN A 18 2.39 11.84 -18.63
N LYS A 19 1.94 12.74 -19.50
CA LYS A 19 0.90 13.75 -19.20
C LYS A 19 -0.44 13.18 -18.72
N ASN A 20 -0.73 11.91 -19.05
CA ASN A 20 -1.93 11.21 -18.63
C ASN A 20 -1.75 10.41 -17.34
N VAL A 21 -0.56 10.45 -16.74
CA VAL A 21 -0.20 9.68 -15.54
C VAL A 21 0.13 10.65 -14.40
N ILE A 22 -0.41 10.37 -13.23
CA ILE A 22 -0.07 11.05 -11.99
C ILE A 22 0.54 10.02 -11.04
N ASN A 23 1.73 10.33 -10.54
CA ASN A 23 2.44 9.55 -9.53
C ASN A 23 2.41 10.25 -8.18
N ILE A 24 1.91 9.58 -7.16
CA ILE A 24 1.82 10.09 -5.79
C ILE A 24 2.72 9.22 -4.91
N LEU A 25 3.71 9.84 -4.26
CA LEU A 25 4.56 9.18 -3.29
C LEU A 25 3.83 9.01 -1.96
N LEU A 26 3.52 7.78 -1.60
CA LEU A 26 2.91 7.42 -0.33
C LEU A 26 3.99 6.99 0.66
N VAL A 27 4.09 7.69 1.77
CA VAL A 27 5.08 7.40 2.82
C VAL A 27 4.36 7.07 4.12
N GLY A 28 4.62 5.88 4.66
CA GLY A 28 4.23 5.51 6.02
C GLY A 28 5.39 5.76 6.98
N SER A 29 5.23 6.70 7.92
CA SER A 29 6.22 7.04 8.93
C SER A 29 5.83 6.49 10.30
N ASP A 30 6.82 6.07 11.08
CA ASP A 30 6.63 5.61 12.46
C ASP A 30 6.49 6.78 13.46
N HIS A 31 6.89 7.98 13.06
CA HIS A 31 6.75 9.21 13.85
C HIS A 31 5.83 10.19 13.12
N GLY A 32 4.91 10.82 13.85
CA GLY A 32 4.26 12.02 13.38
C GLY A 32 5.30 13.10 13.09
N ALA A 33 5.00 14.04 12.19
CA ALA A 33 5.92 15.11 11.80
C ALA A 33 6.31 15.98 13.03
N ILE A 34 7.25 15.49 13.81
CA ILE A 34 7.92 16.24 14.87
C ILE A 34 8.94 17.13 14.16
N LYS A 35 8.89 18.43 14.42
CA LYS A 35 9.77 19.40 13.78
C LYS A 35 11.23 19.04 14.08
N GLY A 36 11.97 18.61 13.04
CA GLY A 36 13.38 18.23 13.14
C GLY A 36 13.69 16.74 13.25
N ASP A 37 12.70 15.88 13.47
CA ASP A 37 12.85 14.42 13.39
C ASP A 37 11.80 13.87 12.43
N HIS A 38 12.23 13.44 11.26
CA HIS A 38 11.35 12.85 10.24
C HIS A 38 10.94 11.41 10.57
N GLY A 39 11.56 10.78 11.58
CA GLY A 39 11.38 9.36 11.85
C GLY A 39 11.91 8.48 10.71
N ARG A 40 11.46 7.24 10.64
CA ARG A 40 11.81 6.32 9.55
C ARG A 40 10.58 6.04 8.68
N SER A 41 10.79 6.05 7.37
CA SER A 41 9.77 5.57 6.44
C SER A 41 9.78 4.04 6.43
N ASP A 42 8.77 3.45 7.06
CA ASP A 42 8.58 2.00 7.10
C ASP A 42 7.83 1.47 5.87
N SER A 43 7.13 2.33 5.16
CA SER A 43 6.44 2.05 3.91
C SER A 43 6.73 3.15 2.90
N ILE A 44 7.23 2.78 1.73
CA ILE A 44 7.49 3.70 0.62
C ILE A 44 6.81 3.11 -0.61
N MET A 45 5.81 3.81 -1.14
CA MET A 45 5.05 3.34 -2.30
C MET A 45 4.81 4.48 -3.27
N ILE A 46 4.60 4.15 -4.54
CA ILE A 46 4.14 5.07 -5.57
C ILE A 46 2.76 4.60 -6.00
N ALA A 47 1.75 5.42 -5.74
CA ALA A 47 0.41 5.24 -6.29
C ALA A 47 0.33 5.97 -7.62
N THR A 48 0.02 5.23 -8.68
CA THR A 48 -0.02 5.74 -10.04
C THR A 48 -1.45 5.67 -10.57
N VAL A 49 -1.92 6.77 -11.13
CA VAL A 49 -3.20 6.87 -11.83
C VAL A 49 -2.92 7.14 -13.29
N ASN A 50 -3.29 6.22 -14.18
CA ASN A 50 -3.23 6.42 -15.62
C ASN A 50 -4.63 6.69 -16.16
N PHE A 51 -4.91 7.95 -16.51
CA PHE A 51 -6.23 8.37 -16.99
C PHE A 51 -6.52 7.93 -18.42
N LYS A 52 -5.48 7.62 -19.20
CA LYS A 52 -5.66 7.15 -20.59
C LYS A 52 -6.12 5.69 -20.63
N THR A 53 -5.45 4.83 -19.85
CA THR A 53 -5.76 3.39 -19.79
C THR A 53 -6.79 3.06 -18.71
N LYS A 54 -7.13 4.04 -17.85
CA LYS A 54 -8.00 3.91 -16.67
C LYS A 54 -7.48 2.86 -15.67
N GLU A 55 -6.19 2.87 -15.43
CA GLU A 55 -5.52 1.93 -14.53
C GLU A 55 -5.09 2.62 -13.24
N LEU A 56 -5.18 1.86 -12.15
CA LEU A 56 -4.58 2.21 -10.87
C LEU A 56 -3.44 1.23 -10.61
N LYS A 57 -2.25 1.76 -10.32
CA LYS A 57 -1.06 0.95 -10.09
C LYS A 57 -0.42 1.32 -8.75
N LEU A 58 0.16 0.34 -8.06
CA LEU A 58 0.82 0.53 -6.78
C LEU A 58 2.19 -0.13 -6.78
N THR A 59 3.24 0.66 -6.73
CA THR A 59 4.63 0.19 -6.69
C THR A 59 5.19 0.32 -5.29
N SER A 60 5.52 -0.80 -4.63
CA SER A 60 6.23 -0.79 -3.34
C SER A 60 7.73 -0.72 -3.57
N LEU A 61 8.39 0.27 -3.00
CA LEU A 61 9.85 0.39 -2.97
C LEU A 61 10.36 -0.18 -1.65
N MET A 62 11.21 -1.23 -1.74
CA MET A 62 11.77 -1.85 -0.55
C MET A 62 12.72 -0.89 0.16
N ARG A 63 12.44 -0.61 1.43
CA ARG A 63 13.15 0.37 2.24
C ARG A 63 14.64 0.10 2.42
N ASP A 64 15.04 -1.18 2.34
CA ASP A 64 16.41 -1.63 2.56
C ASP A 64 17.24 -1.69 1.25
N MET A 65 16.74 -1.17 0.13
CA MET A 65 17.52 -0.99 -1.10
C MET A 65 18.69 -0.05 -0.87
N TYR A 66 19.89 -0.46 -1.32
CA TYR A 66 21.11 0.33 -1.23
C TYR A 66 21.18 1.30 -2.41
N VAL A 67 20.97 2.57 -2.15
CA VAL A 67 20.78 3.61 -3.17
C VAL A 67 21.71 4.80 -2.90
N GLU A 68 22.01 5.58 -3.94
CA GLU A 68 22.71 6.86 -3.79
C GLU A 68 21.72 7.91 -3.28
N ILE A 69 22.02 8.51 -2.12
CA ILE A 69 21.24 9.60 -1.53
C ILE A 69 21.98 10.91 -1.81
N PRO A 70 21.40 11.87 -2.53
CA PRO A 70 22.02 13.16 -2.83
C PRO A 70 22.58 13.84 -1.57
N GLY A 71 23.87 14.18 -1.59
CA GLY A 71 24.55 14.80 -0.46
C GLY A 71 24.92 13.90 0.72
N HIS A 72 24.53 12.60 0.70
CA HIS A 72 24.73 11.65 1.81
C HIS A 72 25.39 10.33 1.40
N GLY A 73 25.80 10.20 0.11
CA GLY A 73 26.39 8.97 -0.40
C GLY A 73 25.40 7.80 -0.46
N HIS A 74 25.91 6.56 -0.36
CA HIS A 74 25.08 5.37 -0.46
C HIS A 74 24.54 4.93 0.91
N ASN A 75 23.25 4.68 0.99
CA ASN A 75 22.57 4.18 2.20
C ASN A 75 21.27 3.42 1.82
N LYS A 76 20.55 2.94 2.83
CA LYS A 76 19.18 2.40 2.63
C LYS A 76 18.24 3.49 2.13
N LEU A 77 17.32 3.16 1.25
CA LEU A 77 16.34 4.11 0.72
C LEU A 77 15.58 4.86 1.83
N ASN A 78 15.20 4.17 2.91
CA ASN A 78 14.47 4.81 4.00
C ASN A 78 15.30 5.81 4.81
N ALA A 79 16.63 5.77 4.72
CA ALA A 79 17.51 6.75 5.34
C ALA A 79 17.36 8.14 4.69
N ALA A 80 17.04 8.21 3.40
CA ALA A 80 16.77 9.47 2.73
C ALA A 80 15.63 10.25 3.41
N TYR A 81 14.57 9.56 3.81
CA TYR A 81 13.47 10.20 4.54
C TYR A 81 13.91 10.69 5.93
N ALA A 82 14.71 9.91 6.64
CA ALA A 82 15.22 10.30 7.95
C ALA A 82 16.18 11.51 7.88
N PHE A 83 16.97 11.62 6.81
CA PHE A 83 17.95 12.71 6.63
C PHE A 83 17.32 14.02 6.17
N GLY A 84 16.33 13.97 5.27
CA GLY A 84 15.79 15.18 4.64
C GLY A 84 14.30 15.08 4.26
N GLY A 85 13.54 14.25 4.96
CA GLY A 85 12.10 14.16 4.77
C GLY A 85 11.70 13.66 3.38
N VAL A 86 10.48 14.02 2.99
CA VAL A 86 9.89 13.61 1.72
C VAL A 86 10.63 14.18 0.51
N GLU A 87 11.21 15.37 0.65
CA GLU A 87 11.94 16.06 -0.43
C GLU A 87 13.20 15.27 -0.81
N LEU A 88 14.05 14.92 0.16
CA LEU A 88 15.25 14.13 -0.10
C LEU A 88 14.91 12.70 -0.53
N LEU A 89 13.84 12.12 0.00
CA LEU A 89 13.35 10.83 -0.49
C LEU A 89 12.94 10.89 -1.96
N TYR A 90 12.24 11.97 -2.39
CA TYR A 90 11.90 12.18 -3.79
C TYR A 90 13.15 12.36 -4.66
N GLN A 91 14.10 13.22 -4.25
CA GLN A 91 15.38 13.39 -4.96
C GLN A 91 16.11 12.06 -5.13
N THR A 92 16.11 11.22 -4.07
CA THR A 92 16.73 9.91 -4.09
C THR A 92 16.03 8.97 -5.08
N ILE A 93 14.70 8.96 -5.12
CA ILE A 93 13.91 8.16 -6.08
C ILE A 93 14.18 8.66 -7.51
N ALA A 94 14.14 9.96 -7.74
CA ALA A 94 14.41 10.57 -9.04
C ALA A 94 15.82 10.23 -9.54
N LYS A 95 16.85 10.38 -8.70
CA LYS A 95 18.26 10.07 -9.01
C LYS A 95 18.45 8.59 -9.41
N ASN A 96 17.91 7.67 -8.60
CA ASN A 96 18.18 6.24 -8.79
C ASN A 96 17.26 5.58 -9.82
N PHE A 97 16.02 6.03 -9.96
CA PHE A 97 15.02 5.40 -10.84
C PHE A 97 14.61 6.26 -12.04
N GLY A 98 14.93 7.55 -12.06
CA GLY A 98 14.67 8.43 -13.19
C GLY A 98 13.19 8.67 -13.46
N ILE A 99 12.33 8.64 -12.43
CA ILE A 99 10.89 8.83 -12.54
C ILE A 99 10.43 10.13 -11.88
N LYS A 100 9.45 10.78 -12.50
CA LYS A 100 8.81 11.96 -11.93
C LYS A 100 7.72 11.56 -10.95
N ILE A 101 7.74 12.15 -9.77
CA ILE A 101 6.66 12.13 -8.79
C ILE A 101 5.96 13.49 -8.81
N ASP A 102 4.64 13.48 -8.86
CA ASP A 102 3.84 14.70 -9.00
C ASP A 102 3.38 15.26 -7.66
N ASN A 103 3.06 14.38 -6.71
CA ASN A 103 2.61 14.76 -5.38
C ASN A 103 3.06 13.74 -4.33
N TYR A 104 2.88 14.08 -3.06
CA TYR A 104 3.12 13.15 -1.97
C TYR A 104 1.99 13.11 -0.93
N CYS A 105 1.97 12.04 -0.14
CA CYS A 105 1.13 11.88 1.03
C CYS A 105 1.92 11.11 2.11
N VAL A 106 2.19 11.76 3.22
CA VAL A 106 2.85 11.14 4.40
C VAL A 106 1.80 10.87 5.45
N VAL A 107 1.76 9.62 5.92
CA VAL A 107 0.77 9.10 6.87
C VAL A 107 1.50 8.48 8.05
N ASP A 108 1.21 8.92 9.26
CA ASP A 108 1.65 8.26 10.49
C ASP A 108 0.67 7.14 10.91
N PHE A 109 1.04 6.37 11.93
CA PHE A 109 0.24 5.27 12.43
C PHE A 109 -1.14 5.70 12.93
N SER A 110 -1.21 6.85 13.61
CA SER A 110 -2.46 7.40 14.15
C SER A 110 -3.40 7.79 13.03
N THR A 111 -2.88 8.50 12.05
CA THR A 111 -3.62 8.92 10.85
C THR A 111 -4.10 7.72 10.04
N PHE A 112 -3.24 6.70 9.85
CA PHE A 112 -3.63 5.47 9.19
C PHE A 112 -4.83 4.80 9.90
N GLU A 113 -4.79 4.65 11.24
CA GLU A 113 -5.91 4.10 12.01
C GLU A 113 -7.21 4.89 11.80
N LYS A 114 -7.11 6.23 11.83
CA LYS A 114 -8.26 7.13 11.63
C LYS A 114 -8.86 6.97 10.22
N VAL A 115 -8.02 6.99 9.17
CA VAL A 115 -8.49 6.87 7.79
C VAL A 115 -9.18 5.53 7.57
N ILE A 116 -8.59 4.42 8.02
CA ILE A 116 -9.23 3.09 7.92
C ILE A 116 -10.56 3.05 8.68
N ASN A 117 -10.66 3.66 9.85
CA ASN A 117 -11.93 3.73 10.59
C ASN A 117 -12.97 4.60 9.87
N LYS A 118 -12.56 5.72 9.26
CA LYS A 118 -13.45 6.61 8.50
C LYS A 118 -14.10 5.89 7.30
N VAL A 119 -13.38 5.00 6.64
CA VAL A 119 -13.93 4.19 5.53
C VAL A 119 -14.78 3.00 6.03
N GLY A 120 -14.87 2.78 7.34
CA GLY A 120 -15.65 1.69 7.94
C GLY A 120 -14.89 0.38 8.08
N GLY A 121 -13.56 0.43 8.14
CA GLY A 121 -12.67 -0.72 8.20
C GLY A 121 -12.36 -1.34 6.84
N VAL A 122 -11.49 -2.33 6.82
CA VAL A 122 -11.04 -3.03 5.60
C VAL A 122 -11.28 -4.52 5.70
N GLU A 123 -11.73 -5.13 4.62
CA GLU A 123 -11.99 -6.56 4.57
C GLU A 123 -10.71 -7.31 4.21
N ILE A 124 -10.21 -8.12 5.14
CA ILE A 124 -8.98 -8.91 4.99
C ILE A 124 -9.27 -10.36 5.39
N SER A 125 -8.71 -11.29 4.62
CA SER A 125 -8.69 -12.71 4.98
C SER A 125 -7.38 -13.04 5.69
N LEU A 126 -7.45 -13.44 6.96
CA LEU A 126 -6.27 -13.80 7.77
C LEU A 126 -5.99 -15.29 7.71
N GLU A 127 -4.72 -15.65 7.56
CA GLU A 127 -4.25 -17.01 7.76
C GLU A 127 -4.22 -17.34 9.27
N GLU A 128 -4.26 -18.62 9.62
CA GLU A 128 -4.27 -19.08 11.02
C GLU A 128 -3.06 -18.52 11.81
N LYS A 129 -1.85 -18.61 11.22
CA LYS A 129 -0.63 -18.10 11.84
C LYS A 129 -0.67 -16.59 12.05
N GLU A 130 -1.29 -15.85 11.12
CA GLU A 130 -1.44 -14.39 11.20
C GLU A 130 -2.41 -14.01 12.32
N ALA A 131 -3.58 -14.65 12.36
CA ALA A 131 -4.58 -14.40 13.41
C ALA A 131 -4.02 -14.70 14.80
N LYS A 132 -3.36 -15.86 14.97
CA LYS A 132 -2.69 -16.23 16.22
C LYS A 132 -1.64 -15.19 16.63
N TYR A 133 -0.76 -14.81 15.70
CA TYR A 133 0.31 -13.85 15.96
C TYR A 133 -0.24 -12.48 16.37
N LEU A 134 -1.25 -11.96 15.67
CA LEU A 134 -1.88 -10.68 15.96
C LEU A 134 -2.59 -10.67 17.33
N ASN A 135 -3.18 -11.79 17.74
CA ASN A 135 -3.86 -11.89 19.04
C ASN A 135 -2.90 -12.06 20.22
N THR A 136 -1.72 -12.64 20.00
CA THR A 136 -0.75 -12.97 21.06
C THR A 136 0.37 -11.96 21.22
N THR A 137 0.52 -11.02 20.27
CA THR A 137 1.58 -10.00 20.28
C THR A 137 1.00 -8.59 20.43
N ASN A 138 1.90 -7.58 20.49
CA ASN A 138 1.51 -6.17 20.58
C ASN A 138 1.39 -5.45 19.22
N TYR A 139 1.36 -6.18 18.10
CA TYR A 139 1.14 -5.57 16.79
C TYR A 139 -0.24 -4.88 16.71
N ILE A 140 -1.27 -5.49 17.25
CA ILE A 140 -2.51 -4.82 17.62
C ILE A 140 -2.28 -4.18 18.99
N SER A 141 -2.06 -2.86 19.02
CA SER A 141 -1.64 -2.14 20.24
C SER A 141 -2.72 -2.17 21.32
N LYS A 142 -3.99 -2.04 20.95
CA LYS A 142 -5.13 -2.02 21.87
C LYS A 142 -5.58 -3.45 22.19
N LYS A 143 -5.31 -3.94 23.40
CA LYS A 143 -5.64 -5.32 23.83
C LYS A 143 -7.08 -5.74 23.51
N LYS A 144 -8.06 -4.84 23.66
CA LYS A 144 -9.48 -5.11 23.36
C LYS A 144 -9.76 -5.49 21.92
N TYR A 145 -8.84 -5.22 20.98
CA TYR A 145 -8.96 -5.55 19.57
C TYR A 145 -8.15 -6.79 19.16
N ARG A 146 -7.47 -7.47 20.12
CA ARG A 146 -6.75 -8.73 19.89
C ARG A 146 -7.72 -9.92 19.90
N ASN A 147 -8.71 -9.88 19.02
CA ASN A 147 -9.80 -10.85 18.88
C ASN A 147 -10.08 -11.19 17.41
N VAL A 148 -9.05 -11.02 16.54
CA VAL A 148 -9.17 -11.34 15.12
C VAL A 148 -9.32 -12.86 14.91
N LYS A 149 -10.10 -13.23 13.89
CA LYS A 149 -10.40 -14.63 13.56
C LYS A 149 -9.62 -15.06 12.32
N VAL A 150 -9.54 -16.34 12.07
CA VAL A 150 -9.07 -16.91 10.80
C VAL A 150 -10.12 -16.66 9.72
N GLY A 151 -9.68 -16.39 8.50
CA GLY A 151 -10.55 -16.16 7.35
C GLY A 151 -10.94 -14.69 7.17
N LYS A 152 -11.95 -14.49 6.34
CA LYS A 152 -12.41 -13.18 5.88
C LYS A 152 -13.16 -12.41 6.97
N GLN A 153 -12.74 -11.18 7.24
CA GLN A 153 -13.35 -10.32 8.24
C GLN A 153 -13.02 -8.84 8.01
N THR A 154 -13.81 -7.96 8.61
CA THR A 154 -13.52 -6.53 8.60
C THR A 154 -12.58 -6.18 9.76
N LEU A 155 -11.41 -5.62 9.45
CA LEU A 155 -10.45 -5.11 10.41
C LEU A 155 -10.69 -3.61 10.64
N ASN A 156 -10.72 -3.18 11.89
CA ASN A 156 -10.67 -1.75 12.22
C ASN A 156 -9.26 -1.17 12.02
N GLY A 157 -9.09 0.15 12.16
CA GLY A 157 -7.82 0.81 11.90
C GLY A 157 -6.64 0.24 12.72
N ASN A 158 -6.86 -0.07 14.01
CA ASN A 158 -5.81 -0.63 14.87
C ASN A 158 -5.43 -2.07 14.48
N GLN A 159 -6.40 -2.88 14.12
CA GLN A 159 -6.18 -4.24 13.61
C GLN A 159 -5.49 -4.23 12.24
N ALA A 160 -5.95 -3.36 11.32
CA ALA A 160 -5.36 -3.21 9.99
C ALA A 160 -3.91 -2.68 10.05
N LEU A 161 -3.62 -1.73 10.95
CA LEU A 161 -2.26 -1.28 11.22
C LEU A 161 -1.38 -2.41 11.75
N GLY A 162 -1.88 -3.17 12.71
CA GLY A 162 -1.18 -4.34 13.24
C GLY A 162 -0.84 -5.33 12.14
N TYR A 163 -1.81 -5.68 11.29
CA TYR A 163 -1.63 -6.58 10.14
C TYR A 163 -0.61 -6.06 9.13
N ALA A 164 -0.71 -4.80 8.73
CA ALA A 164 0.21 -4.15 7.77
C ALA A 164 1.66 -4.09 8.26
N ARG A 165 1.91 -4.26 9.57
CA ARG A 165 3.24 -4.21 10.19
C ARG A 165 3.87 -5.58 10.44
N VAL A 166 3.10 -6.68 10.31
CA VAL A 166 3.59 -8.05 10.57
C VAL A 166 4.76 -8.41 9.64
N ARG A 167 5.86 -8.90 10.23
CA ARG A 167 7.09 -9.30 9.53
C ARG A 167 7.51 -10.73 9.85
N TYR A 168 7.18 -11.24 11.02
CA TYR A 168 7.71 -12.50 11.57
C TYR A 168 6.74 -13.68 11.38
N VAL A 169 5.78 -13.53 10.48
CA VAL A 169 4.86 -14.60 10.08
C VAL A 169 4.98 -14.80 8.58
N VAL A 170 5.37 -16.01 8.19
CA VAL A 170 5.38 -16.41 6.78
C VAL A 170 3.94 -16.54 6.30
N SER A 171 3.58 -15.75 5.31
CA SER A 171 2.29 -15.85 4.62
C SER A 171 2.44 -16.72 3.37
N LYS A 172 1.47 -17.59 3.13
CA LYS A 172 1.41 -18.37 1.88
C LYS A 172 1.26 -17.46 0.65
N LYS A 173 0.60 -16.32 0.83
CA LYS A 173 0.30 -15.38 -0.25
C LYS A 173 1.40 -14.33 -0.47
N TYR A 174 2.04 -13.85 0.60
CA TYR A 174 2.95 -12.70 0.51
C TYR A 174 4.40 -13.01 0.83
N GLY A 175 4.71 -14.25 1.25
CA GLY A 175 6.05 -14.63 1.69
C GLY A 175 6.35 -14.22 3.12
N ASP A 176 7.63 -14.07 3.44
CA ASP A 176 8.14 -13.78 4.78
C ASP A 176 8.77 -12.38 4.91
N GLY A 177 9.19 -12.05 6.11
CA GLY A 177 9.98 -10.86 6.42
C GLY A 177 9.39 -9.57 5.88
N ASP A 178 10.25 -8.77 5.26
CA ASP A 178 9.87 -7.48 4.68
C ASP A 178 9.05 -7.64 3.40
N PHE A 179 9.24 -8.72 2.66
CA PHE A 179 8.42 -9.06 1.49
C PHE A 179 6.97 -9.32 1.88
N GLY A 180 6.76 -10.15 2.91
CA GLY A 180 5.44 -10.40 3.47
C GLY A 180 4.77 -9.13 3.99
N ARG A 181 5.53 -8.26 4.67
CA ARG A 181 5.02 -6.97 5.15
C ARG A 181 4.54 -6.08 4.00
N THR A 182 5.33 -5.88 2.97
CA THR A 182 4.94 -5.03 1.82
C THR A 182 3.74 -5.60 1.08
N GLY A 183 3.61 -6.92 0.98
CA GLY A 183 2.41 -7.57 0.44
C GLY A 183 1.15 -7.28 1.26
N ARG A 184 1.24 -7.39 2.60
CA ARG A 184 0.12 -7.03 3.50
C ARG A 184 -0.26 -5.56 3.43
N GLN A 185 0.71 -4.66 3.29
CA GLN A 185 0.45 -3.23 3.11
C GLN A 185 -0.34 -2.97 1.83
N ARG A 186 0.06 -3.57 0.70
CA ARG A 186 -0.70 -3.45 -0.56
C ARG A 186 -2.11 -4.03 -0.44
N ALA A 187 -2.26 -5.17 0.25
CA ALA A 187 -3.57 -5.78 0.47
C ALA A 187 -4.51 -4.86 1.25
N VAL A 188 -4.02 -4.17 2.28
CA VAL A 188 -4.81 -3.20 3.04
C VAL A 188 -5.21 -2.01 2.18
N LEU A 189 -4.32 -1.49 1.33
CA LEU A 189 -4.66 -0.39 0.41
C LEU A 189 -5.69 -0.81 -0.63
N GLN A 190 -5.58 -2.01 -1.20
CA GLN A 190 -6.60 -2.56 -2.11
C GLN A 190 -7.96 -2.70 -1.41
N ALA A 191 -7.97 -3.24 -0.19
CA ALA A 191 -9.20 -3.39 0.57
C ALA A 191 -9.81 -2.04 0.97
N ALA A 192 -8.99 -1.03 1.28
CA ALA A 192 -9.44 0.33 1.53
C ALA A 192 -10.05 0.97 0.27
N LEU A 193 -9.42 0.83 -0.90
CA LEU A 193 -9.99 1.28 -2.16
C LEU A 193 -11.35 0.63 -2.43
N ASN A 194 -11.44 -0.70 -2.31
CA ASN A 194 -12.69 -1.43 -2.50
C ASN A 194 -13.80 -0.91 -1.58
N LYS A 195 -13.45 -0.61 -0.32
CA LYS A 195 -14.40 -0.06 0.64
C LYS A 195 -14.85 1.35 0.31
N VAL A 196 -13.91 2.19 -0.15
CA VAL A 196 -14.19 3.57 -0.60
C VAL A 196 -15.11 3.56 -1.82
N LEU A 197 -14.82 2.74 -2.82
CA LEU A 197 -15.60 2.67 -4.06
C LEU A 197 -17.05 2.17 -3.86
N GLN A 198 -17.35 1.55 -2.73
CA GLN A 198 -18.73 1.18 -2.34
C GLN A 198 -19.55 2.38 -1.81
N GLN A 199 -18.91 3.54 -1.57
CA GLN A 199 -19.57 4.74 -1.09
C GLN A 199 -20.07 5.60 -2.24
N SER A 200 -20.96 6.55 -1.96
CA SER A 200 -21.35 7.56 -2.94
C SER A 200 -20.18 8.51 -3.27
N PRO A 201 -20.09 9.06 -4.50
CA PRO A 201 -19.01 9.97 -4.88
C PRO A 201 -18.86 11.18 -3.92
N THR A 202 -19.96 11.70 -3.39
CA THR A 202 -19.96 12.78 -2.40
C THR A 202 -19.29 12.34 -1.12
N LYS A 203 -19.65 11.17 -0.58
CA LYS A 203 -19.07 10.63 0.64
C LYS A 203 -17.58 10.30 0.48
N ILE A 204 -17.17 9.84 -0.71
CA ILE A 204 -15.76 9.60 -1.03
C ILE A 204 -14.98 10.93 -0.95
N ALA A 205 -15.52 11.98 -1.56
CA ALA A 205 -14.92 13.31 -1.53
C ALA A 205 -14.82 13.86 -0.09
N ASP A 206 -15.85 13.68 0.72
CA ASP A 206 -15.88 14.11 2.12
C ASP A 206 -14.83 13.35 2.95
N ILE A 207 -14.74 12.02 2.82
CA ILE A 207 -13.71 11.22 3.50
C ILE A 207 -12.30 11.69 3.12
N ALA A 208 -12.07 11.97 1.84
CA ALA A 208 -10.77 12.44 1.35
C ALA A 208 -10.41 13.82 1.94
N LEU A 209 -11.36 14.76 1.94
CA LEU A 209 -11.16 16.11 2.49
C LEU A 209 -10.96 16.08 4.00
N ASP A 210 -11.78 15.31 4.72
CA ASP A 210 -11.63 15.12 6.17
C ASP A 210 -10.31 14.49 6.56
N SER A 211 -9.76 13.62 5.70
CA SER A 211 -8.46 12.99 5.93
C SER A 211 -7.29 13.93 5.65
N LEU A 212 -7.49 14.96 4.82
CA LEU A 212 -6.45 15.93 4.45
C LEU A 212 -5.89 16.69 5.66
N ALA A 213 -6.73 16.93 6.68
CA ALA A 213 -6.29 17.59 7.91
C ALA A 213 -5.32 16.74 8.75
N ASP A 214 -5.39 15.42 8.61
CA ASP A 214 -4.61 14.46 9.37
C ASP A 214 -3.30 14.04 8.65
N VAL A 215 -3.19 14.23 7.33
CA VAL A 215 -2.02 13.83 6.52
C VAL A 215 -1.09 15.02 6.22
N SER A 216 0.19 14.74 5.94
CA SER A 216 1.10 15.73 5.36
C SER A 216 1.16 15.52 3.85
N THR A 217 0.81 16.55 3.07
CA THR A 217 0.76 16.48 1.60
C THR A 217 0.93 17.87 0.99
N ASP A 218 1.38 17.92 -0.26
CA ASP A 218 1.42 19.13 -1.09
C ASP A 218 0.12 19.34 -1.89
N MET A 219 -0.81 18.38 -1.84
CA MET A 219 -2.08 18.48 -2.56
C MET A 219 -3.04 19.47 -1.87
N SER A 220 -3.56 20.45 -2.61
CA SER A 220 -4.64 21.29 -2.13
C SER A 220 -5.97 20.52 -2.04
N ALA A 221 -6.88 20.95 -1.16
CA ALA A 221 -8.22 20.37 -1.04
C ALA A 221 -8.98 20.32 -2.37
N LYS A 222 -8.89 21.41 -3.16
CA LYS A 222 -9.50 21.50 -4.50
C LYS A 222 -8.91 20.47 -5.46
N TYR A 223 -7.60 20.31 -5.47
CA TYR A 223 -6.91 19.35 -6.32
C TYR A 223 -7.25 17.92 -5.93
N LEU A 224 -7.16 17.58 -4.64
CA LEU A 224 -7.50 16.25 -4.12
C LEU A 224 -8.95 15.86 -4.46
N LYS A 225 -9.91 16.77 -4.23
CA LYS A 225 -11.32 16.53 -4.60
C LYS A 225 -11.46 16.23 -6.09
N SER A 226 -10.82 17.03 -6.96
CA SER A 226 -10.86 16.80 -8.41
C SER A 226 -10.24 15.46 -8.80
N LEU A 227 -9.09 15.10 -8.21
CA LEU A 227 -8.39 13.84 -8.46
C LEU A 227 -9.25 12.65 -8.05
N VAL A 228 -9.82 12.68 -6.84
CA VAL A 228 -10.68 11.62 -6.31
C VAL A 228 -11.90 11.41 -7.22
N LEU A 229 -12.58 12.49 -7.61
CA LEU A 229 -13.74 12.37 -8.52
C LEU A 229 -13.36 11.78 -9.87
N LYS A 230 -12.21 12.18 -10.45
CA LYS A 230 -11.71 11.58 -11.71
C LYS A 230 -11.42 10.09 -11.56
N VAL A 231 -10.79 9.68 -10.45
CA VAL A 231 -10.51 8.26 -10.16
C VAL A 231 -11.82 7.46 -10.04
N VAL A 232 -12.81 7.99 -9.34
CA VAL A 232 -14.14 7.36 -9.23
C VAL A 232 -14.81 7.23 -10.62
N GLN A 233 -14.71 8.26 -11.46
CA GLN A 233 -15.26 8.24 -12.82
C GLN A 233 -14.56 7.23 -13.76
N MET A 234 -13.32 6.83 -13.46
CA MET A 234 -12.64 5.76 -14.21
C MET A 234 -13.37 4.42 -14.08
N GLY A 235 -14.04 4.18 -12.96
CA GLY A 235 -14.74 2.93 -12.68
C GLY A 235 -13.83 1.74 -12.41
N THR A 236 -12.53 1.97 -12.20
CA THR A 236 -11.53 0.94 -11.92
C THR A 236 -11.59 0.52 -10.46
N THR A 237 -11.70 -0.78 -10.22
CA THR A 237 -11.84 -1.37 -8.87
C THR A 237 -10.59 -2.12 -8.42
N GLU A 238 -9.69 -2.42 -9.33
CA GLU A 238 -8.47 -3.18 -9.08
C GLU A 238 -7.23 -2.29 -9.14
N ILE A 239 -6.21 -2.65 -8.37
CA ILE A 239 -4.90 -2.01 -8.36
C ILE A 239 -3.88 -3.03 -8.85
N ASP A 240 -3.24 -2.75 -9.97
CA ASP A 240 -2.07 -3.50 -10.40
C ASP A 240 -0.91 -3.25 -9.44
N GLN A 241 -0.18 -4.29 -9.10
CA GLN A 241 0.80 -4.21 -8.02
C GLN A 241 2.20 -4.64 -8.48
N MET A 242 3.18 -3.84 -8.13
CA MET A 242 4.59 -4.12 -8.33
C MET A 242 5.37 -3.96 -7.02
N ARG A 243 6.47 -4.68 -6.90
CA ARG A 243 7.47 -4.49 -5.85
C ARG A 243 8.83 -4.28 -6.49
N VAL A 244 9.56 -3.29 -6.05
CA VAL A 244 10.95 -3.02 -6.43
C VAL A 244 11.83 -3.24 -5.20
N PRO A 245 12.89 -4.06 -5.31
CA PRO A 245 13.40 -4.71 -6.51
C PRO A 245 12.57 -5.93 -6.92
N LEU A 246 12.58 -6.20 -8.24
CA LEU A 246 11.96 -7.39 -8.79
C LEU A 246 12.74 -8.65 -8.41
N GLU A 247 12.04 -9.78 -8.40
CA GLU A 247 12.69 -11.07 -8.16
C GLU A 247 13.77 -11.34 -9.23
N GLY A 248 14.92 -11.87 -8.78
CA GLY A 248 16.06 -12.11 -9.66
C GLY A 248 16.92 -10.88 -9.97
N THR A 249 16.52 -9.67 -9.57
CA THR A 249 17.26 -8.42 -9.88
C THR A 249 17.96 -7.82 -8.66
N TYR A 250 18.13 -8.58 -7.59
CA TYR A 250 18.81 -8.12 -6.38
C TYR A 250 19.61 -9.23 -5.70
N LYS A 251 20.59 -8.83 -4.93
CA LYS A 251 21.33 -9.69 -3.98
C LYS A 251 21.24 -9.08 -2.59
N MET A 252 21.02 -9.93 -1.60
CA MET A 252 21.06 -9.52 -0.18
C MET A 252 22.48 -9.63 0.34
N GLY A 253 22.95 -8.62 1.04
CA GLY A 253 24.31 -8.59 1.58
C GLY A 253 24.51 -7.51 2.63
N ARG A 254 25.75 -7.34 3.06
CA ARG A 254 26.13 -6.29 3.99
C ARG A 254 26.95 -5.23 3.27
N ALA A 255 26.57 -3.96 3.45
CA ALA A 255 27.37 -2.82 3.01
C ALA A 255 28.60 -2.62 3.92
N GLN A 256 29.51 -1.71 3.54
CA GLN A 256 30.75 -1.41 4.32
C GLN A 256 30.50 -1.08 5.78
N SER A 257 29.36 -0.46 6.10
CA SER A 257 28.92 -0.15 7.49
C SER A 257 28.36 -1.37 8.23
N ASN A 258 28.57 -2.59 7.75
CA ASN A 258 27.97 -3.84 8.25
C ASN A 258 26.43 -3.85 8.21
N MET A 259 25.82 -2.93 7.50
CA MET A 259 24.37 -2.77 7.37
C MET A 259 23.83 -3.75 6.34
N PHE A 260 22.80 -4.54 6.72
CA PHE A 260 22.13 -5.46 5.80
C PHE A 260 21.30 -4.66 4.78
N VAL A 261 21.52 -4.91 3.48
CA VAL A 261 20.91 -4.17 2.36
C VAL A 261 20.55 -5.08 1.19
N PHE A 262 19.72 -4.56 0.29
CA PHE A 262 19.51 -5.11 -1.05
C PHE A 262 20.35 -4.34 -2.07
N PHE A 263 21.35 -4.97 -2.64
CA PHE A 263 22.03 -4.49 -3.83
C PHE A 263 21.17 -4.84 -5.04
N ILE A 264 20.82 -3.85 -5.85
CA ILE A 264 19.83 -4.02 -6.92
C ILE A 264 20.43 -3.75 -8.30
N ASN A 265 19.90 -4.41 -9.33
CA ASN A 265 20.15 -4.04 -10.71
C ASN A 265 19.26 -2.84 -11.06
N PHE A 266 19.86 -1.64 -11.08
CA PHE A 266 19.12 -0.40 -11.35
C PHE A 266 18.54 -0.39 -12.76
N SER A 267 19.29 -0.82 -13.77
CA SER A 267 18.84 -0.81 -15.17
C SER A 267 17.61 -1.67 -15.38
N ALA A 268 17.60 -2.90 -14.83
CA ALA A 268 16.45 -3.78 -14.86
C ALA A 268 15.22 -3.18 -14.17
N ASN A 269 15.42 -2.66 -12.97
CA ASN A 269 14.32 -2.10 -12.19
C ASN A 269 13.78 -0.78 -12.78
N LYS A 270 14.64 0.08 -13.36
CA LYS A 270 14.21 1.26 -14.14
C LYS A 270 13.38 0.87 -15.34
N ALA A 271 13.82 -0.10 -16.15
CA ALA A 271 13.08 -0.55 -17.31
C ALA A 271 11.72 -1.11 -16.93
N ALA A 272 11.65 -1.95 -15.90
CA ALA A 272 10.41 -2.50 -15.40
C ALA A 272 9.46 -1.42 -14.85
N MET A 273 9.97 -0.44 -14.10
CA MET A 273 9.17 0.68 -13.60
C MET A 273 8.66 1.56 -14.75
N ASN A 274 9.47 1.84 -15.77
CA ASN A 274 9.05 2.59 -16.93
C ASN A 274 7.92 1.91 -17.70
N TYR A 275 8.02 0.60 -17.88
CA TYR A 275 6.95 -0.20 -18.48
C TYR A 275 5.70 -0.17 -17.61
N PHE A 276 5.83 -0.49 -16.33
CA PHE A 276 4.69 -0.60 -15.43
C PHE A 276 3.97 0.71 -15.19
N LEU A 277 4.69 1.82 -14.96
CA LEU A 277 4.10 3.11 -14.62
C LEU A 277 3.61 3.88 -15.84
N PHE A 278 4.34 3.79 -16.97
CA PHE A 278 4.15 4.69 -18.11
C PHE A 278 3.85 3.99 -19.44
N ASP A 279 3.74 2.66 -19.43
CA ASP A 279 3.58 1.82 -20.64
C ASP A 279 4.72 2.05 -21.67
N LYS A 280 5.94 2.35 -21.17
CA LYS A 280 7.15 2.56 -21.99
C LYS A 280 8.04 1.34 -22.00
N GLY A 281 8.38 0.86 -23.19
CA GLY A 281 9.12 -0.38 -23.40
C GLY A 281 8.21 -1.61 -23.46
N SER A 282 8.76 -2.80 -23.35
CA SER A 282 7.99 -4.03 -23.30
C SER A 282 8.41 -4.90 -22.12
N GLU A 283 7.47 -5.69 -21.60
CA GLU A 283 7.74 -6.66 -20.54
C GLU A 283 8.81 -7.68 -20.95
N LYS A 284 8.83 -8.07 -22.22
CA LYS A 284 9.81 -9.02 -22.77
C LYS A 284 11.21 -8.44 -22.85
N ASP A 285 11.33 -7.13 -23.06
CA ASP A 285 12.63 -6.49 -23.22
C ASP A 285 13.39 -6.45 -21.89
N TRP A 286 12.75 -6.03 -20.81
CA TRP A 286 13.41 -6.02 -19.51
C TRP A 286 13.68 -7.43 -18.96
N ALA A 287 12.79 -8.41 -19.22
CA ALA A 287 12.99 -9.79 -18.79
C ALA A 287 14.13 -10.47 -19.55
N LYS A 288 14.30 -10.21 -20.85
CA LYS A 288 15.41 -10.73 -21.66
C LYS A 288 16.75 -10.07 -21.32
N GLU A 289 16.75 -8.75 -21.20
CA GLU A 289 17.97 -7.97 -21.07
C GLU A 289 18.51 -7.99 -19.64
N TYR A 290 17.60 -8.08 -18.65
CA TYR A 290 17.92 -7.91 -17.23
C TYR A 290 17.55 -9.10 -16.34
N GLY A 291 17.01 -10.17 -16.91
CA GLY A 291 16.59 -11.35 -16.15
C GLY A 291 17.75 -12.15 -15.60
N GLY A 292 18.33 -11.72 -14.49
CA GLY A 292 19.36 -12.44 -13.76
C GLY A 292 20.08 -11.61 -12.70
N THR A 293 20.62 -12.29 -11.69
CA THR A 293 21.41 -11.66 -10.61
C THR A 293 22.83 -11.29 -11.03
N SER A 294 23.29 -11.71 -12.22
CA SER A 294 24.66 -11.51 -12.70
C SER A 294 25.01 -10.04 -12.98
N SER A 295 24.02 -9.20 -13.25
CA SER A 295 24.18 -7.78 -13.53
C SER A 295 23.91 -6.87 -12.32
N VAL A 296 23.82 -7.43 -11.12
CA VAL A 296 23.68 -6.63 -9.89
C VAL A 296 25.02 -5.96 -9.59
N GLU A 297 25.03 -4.63 -9.73
CA GLU A 297 26.18 -3.82 -9.34
C GLU A 297 26.37 -3.92 -7.82
N THR A 298 27.45 -4.56 -7.42
CA THR A 298 27.94 -4.52 -6.03
C THR A 298 28.74 -3.25 -5.87
N PHE A 299 28.13 -2.18 -5.35
CA PHE A 299 28.86 -0.95 -5.03
C PHE A 299 29.95 -1.25 -4.00
N GLY A 300 31.18 -1.31 -4.49
CA GLY A 300 32.41 -1.09 -3.77
C GLY A 300 32.63 -1.87 -2.48
N TYR A 301 33.00 -3.14 -2.60
CA TYR A 301 34.00 -3.72 -1.73
C TYR A 301 35.27 -3.96 -2.57
N SER A 302 36.08 -2.95 -2.79
CA SER A 302 37.50 -3.15 -3.07
C SER A 302 38.19 -3.46 -1.74
N GLY A 303 37.91 -4.63 -1.19
CA GLY A 303 38.73 -5.20 -0.15
C GLY A 303 40.05 -5.54 -0.80
N THR A 304 41.10 -4.79 -0.54
CA THR A 304 42.46 -5.22 -0.68
C THR A 304 42.57 -6.58 0.02
N SER A 305 42.66 -7.63 -0.76
CA SER A 305 43.00 -8.97 -0.29
C SER A 305 44.44 -8.94 0.23
N SER A 306 44.61 -8.66 1.52
CA SER A 306 45.78 -9.10 2.24
C SER A 306 45.58 -10.61 2.46
N SER A 307 46.34 -11.37 1.70
CA SER A 307 46.54 -12.80 1.91
C SER A 307 47.13 -13.02 3.31
N ASP A 308 46.32 -13.45 4.24
CA ASP A 308 46.76 -14.15 5.43
C ASP A 308 46.04 -15.49 5.50
N SER A 309 46.78 -16.51 5.06
CA SER A 309 46.50 -17.91 5.20
C SER A 309 46.72 -18.32 6.65
N THR A 310 45.67 -18.52 7.42
CA THR A 310 45.69 -19.41 8.58
C THR A 310 44.40 -20.21 8.64
N SER A 311 44.62 -21.49 8.32
CA SER A 311 43.65 -22.58 8.45
C SER A 311 43.23 -22.78 9.90
N SER A 312 41.92 -22.68 10.17
CA SER A 312 41.32 -23.41 11.27
C SER A 312 39.93 -23.89 10.82
N SER A 313 39.89 -25.19 10.57
CA SER A 313 38.67 -25.96 10.35
C SER A 313 37.82 -26.01 11.60
N SER A 314 36.62 -25.48 11.54
CA SER A 314 35.54 -25.90 12.40
C SER A 314 34.31 -26.19 11.55
N SER A 315 34.05 -27.47 11.41
CA SER A 315 32.88 -28.06 10.76
C SER A 315 31.61 -27.75 11.60
N TYR A 316 30.73 -26.89 11.10
CA TYR A 316 29.34 -26.92 11.45
C TYR A 316 28.53 -27.37 10.25
N SER A 317 28.02 -28.59 10.32
CA SER A 317 27.06 -29.15 9.41
C SER A 317 25.71 -28.43 9.61
N THR A 318 25.37 -27.53 8.71
CA THR A 318 24.01 -27.04 8.56
C THR A 318 23.32 -27.82 7.46
N SER A 319 22.39 -28.68 7.85
CA SER A 319 21.45 -29.33 6.94
C SER A 319 20.63 -28.27 6.22
N SER A 320 20.96 -28.02 4.96
CA SER A 320 20.16 -27.17 4.07
C SER A 320 18.93 -27.93 3.62
N THR A 321 17.80 -27.69 4.29
CA THR A 321 16.50 -28.04 3.71
C THR A 321 16.20 -27.06 2.59
N ARG A 322 16.45 -27.51 1.38
CA ARG A 322 16.15 -26.83 0.13
C ARG A 322 14.64 -26.82 -0.05
N SER A 323 13.97 -25.75 0.41
CA SER A 323 12.56 -25.49 0.08
C SER A 323 12.51 -25.01 -1.38
N SER A 324 12.03 -25.89 -2.25
CA SER A 324 11.70 -25.56 -3.63
C SER A 324 10.46 -24.65 -3.64
N TYR A 325 10.66 -23.34 -3.78
CA TYR A 325 9.56 -22.43 -4.06
C TYR A 325 9.18 -22.57 -5.53
N GLN A 326 8.00 -23.12 -5.77
CA GLN A 326 7.36 -23.05 -7.08
C GLN A 326 7.06 -21.57 -7.38
N GLN A 327 7.58 -21.16 -8.51
CA GLN A 327 7.36 -19.86 -9.13
C GLN A 327 5.94 -19.85 -9.69
N GLU A 328 4.98 -19.28 -8.95
CA GLU A 328 3.72 -18.90 -9.56
C GLU A 328 3.96 -17.61 -10.37
N SER A 329 4.13 -17.82 -11.68
CA SER A 329 4.08 -16.76 -12.67
C SER A 329 2.68 -16.15 -12.63
N TYR A 330 2.55 -14.89 -12.25
CA TYR A 330 1.34 -14.13 -12.48
C TYR A 330 1.16 -13.93 -13.98
N SER A 331 0.42 -14.85 -14.61
CA SER A 331 -0.04 -14.66 -15.97
C SER A 331 -1.14 -13.60 -15.94
N THR A 332 -0.89 -12.47 -16.55
CA THR A 332 -1.93 -11.55 -17.01
C THR A 332 -2.78 -12.28 -18.02
N THR A 333 -3.93 -12.76 -17.59
CA THR A 333 -4.95 -13.28 -18.50
C THR A 333 -5.51 -12.10 -19.30
N SER A 334 -5.01 -11.93 -20.51
CA SER A 334 -5.66 -11.13 -21.53
C SER A 334 -7.02 -11.78 -21.83
N SER A 335 -8.09 -11.06 -21.48
CA SER A 335 -9.46 -11.42 -21.79
C SER A 335 -9.63 -11.60 -23.31
N SER A 336 -9.62 -12.84 -23.78
CA SER A 336 -10.07 -13.18 -25.10
C SER A 336 -11.60 -13.12 -25.15
N ARG A 337 -12.09 -12.21 -25.95
CA ARG A 337 -13.48 -11.99 -26.32
C ARG A 337 -14.05 -13.25 -26.95
N THR A 338 -14.82 -14.03 -26.22
CA THR A 338 -15.58 -15.16 -26.77
C THR A 338 -16.91 -14.64 -27.27
N THR A 339 -17.07 -14.64 -28.59
CA THR A 339 -18.34 -14.43 -29.30
C THR A 339 -19.25 -15.61 -29.06
N TYR A 340 -20.37 -15.40 -28.37
CA TYR A 340 -21.44 -16.40 -28.27
C TYR A 340 -22.24 -16.43 -29.60
N SER A 341 -22.14 -17.55 -30.29
CA SER A 341 -23.05 -17.93 -31.35
C SER A 341 -24.30 -18.55 -30.74
N THR A 342 -25.43 -17.92 -31.00
CA THR A 342 -26.76 -18.43 -30.68
C THR A 342 -27.09 -19.66 -31.53
N ARG A 343 -27.40 -20.77 -30.85
CA ARG A 343 -28.16 -21.88 -31.51
C ARG A 343 -29.31 -22.29 -30.60
N SER A 344 -30.51 -21.94 -31.06
CA SER A 344 -31.80 -22.37 -30.58
C SER A 344 -32.01 -23.88 -30.75
N THR A 345 -32.48 -24.57 -29.74
CA THR A 345 -33.25 -25.79 -29.87
C THR A 345 -34.39 -25.80 -28.87
N THR A 346 -35.58 -25.85 -29.43
CA THR A 346 -36.88 -26.00 -28.82
C THR A 346 -37.08 -27.46 -28.37
N THR A 347 -37.57 -27.70 -27.18
CA THR A 347 -38.47 -28.83 -26.90
C THR A 347 -39.35 -28.57 -25.66
N ARG A 348 -40.50 -29.04 -25.72
CA ARG A 348 -41.83 -28.76 -25.27
C ARG A 348 -42.24 -29.67 -24.13
N SER A 349 -43.24 -29.17 -23.32
CA SER A 349 -44.25 -29.88 -22.47
C SER A 349 -43.71 -30.42 -21.11
N THR A 350 -44.43 -30.29 -20.02
CA THR A 350 -45.87 -30.47 -19.73
C THR A 350 -46.25 -29.77 -18.43
N GLU A 351 -47.53 -29.40 -18.40
CA GLU A 351 -48.31 -28.84 -17.30
C GLU A 351 -48.38 -29.76 -16.09
N GLU A 352 -48.49 -29.19 -14.88
CA GLU A 352 -49.54 -29.57 -13.93
C GLU A 352 -49.84 -28.42 -12.96
N ARG A 353 -51.14 -28.24 -12.78
CA ARG A 353 -51.88 -27.20 -12.09
C ARG A 353 -52.41 -27.84 -10.80
N VAL A 354 -52.44 -27.14 -9.66
CA VAL A 354 -53.54 -27.23 -8.67
C VAL A 354 -53.41 -26.11 -7.62
N THR A 355 -54.34 -25.18 -7.65
CA THR A 355 -55.32 -24.58 -6.72
C THR A 355 -54.89 -23.97 -5.39
N GLU A 356 -55.23 -22.70 -5.29
CA GLU A 356 -55.94 -21.86 -4.31
C GLU A 356 -56.16 -22.37 -2.87
N SER A 357 -55.86 -21.47 -1.92
CA SER A 357 -56.94 -21.01 -0.99
C SER A 357 -56.47 -19.78 -0.17
N THR A 358 -57.30 -18.77 -0.24
CA THR A 358 -57.57 -17.56 0.53
C THR A 358 -57.65 -17.80 2.07
N THR A 359 -57.21 -16.79 2.88
CA THR A 359 -58.08 -16.11 3.87
C THR A 359 -57.33 -15.06 4.74
N SER A 360 -57.70 -13.80 4.57
CA SER A 360 -58.14 -12.75 5.51
C SER A 360 -57.25 -12.27 6.65
N GLN A 361 -57.06 -10.96 6.58
CA GLN A 361 -56.74 -10.04 7.71
C GLN A 361 -57.90 -9.95 8.73
N PRO A 362 -57.67 -9.32 9.93
CA PRO A 362 -58.05 -7.93 10.06
C PRO A 362 -57.14 -7.05 10.94
N GLN A 363 -57.33 -5.75 10.69
CA GLN A 363 -56.82 -4.56 11.37
C GLN A 363 -57.34 -4.37 12.80
N THR A 364 -56.60 -3.59 13.59
CA THR A 364 -57.04 -2.49 14.49
C THR A 364 -55.83 -1.95 15.25
N SER A 365 -55.51 -0.76 15.38
CA SER A 365 -55.97 0.58 15.63
C SER A 365 -55.04 1.24 16.68
N ALA A 366 -54.50 2.39 16.34
CA ALA A 366 -53.78 3.28 17.26
C ALA A 366 -54.75 3.96 18.26
N PRO A 367 -54.23 4.60 19.34
CA PRO A 367 -54.25 6.04 19.36
C PRO A 367 -53.05 6.74 20.03
N ARG A 368 -52.85 7.97 19.61
CA ARG A 368 -52.12 9.11 20.19
C ARG A 368 -53.16 9.98 20.93
N PRO A 369 -52.84 11.12 21.61
CA PRO A 369 -51.69 11.64 22.36
C PRO A 369 -52.08 12.26 23.73
N THR A 370 -51.10 12.76 24.53
CA THR A 370 -51.38 13.96 25.39
C THR A 370 -50.10 14.70 25.79
N THR A 371 -50.28 15.98 25.81
CA THR A 371 -49.43 17.14 25.94
C THR A 371 -49.06 17.54 27.38
N ALA A 372 -47.99 18.33 27.48
CA ALA A 372 -47.72 19.52 28.33
C ALA A 372 -47.15 19.27 29.74
N HIS A 373 -46.14 19.96 30.26
CA HIS A 373 -45.96 21.39 30.51
C HIS A 373 -44.53 21.69 31.03
N HIS A 374 -44.03 22.83 30.65
CA HIS A 374 -43.10 23.77 31.25
C HIS A 374 -42.64 23.58 32.70
N THR A 375 -41.32 23.78 32.94
CA THR A 375 -40.87 24.92 33.77
C THR A 375 -39.37 25.19 33.61
N THR A 376 -39.09 26.44 33.40
CA THR A 376 -37.82 27.17 33.45
C THR A 376 -37.25 27.22 34.86
N HIS A 377 -35.93 27.13 35.02
CA HIS A 377 -35.21 28.09 35.90
C HIS A 377 -33.74 28.22 35.52
N SER A 378 -33.37 29.45 35.49
CA SER A 378 -32.12 30.14 35.22
C SER A 378 -31.10 30.03 36.37
N CYS A 379 -29.87 30.34 35.96
CA CYS A 379 -28.84 31.05 36.75
C CYS A 379 -27.65 30.26 37.25
N GLY A 380 -26.47 30.73 36.84
CA GLY A 380 -25.36 30.83 37.76
C GLY A 380 -23.97 30.53 37.19
N THR A 381 -23.40 31.52 36.58
CA THR A 381 -21.97 31.80 36.36
C THR A 381 -21.02 31.31 37.48
N ARG A 382 -19.89 30.72 37.16
CA ARG A 382 -18.53 31.20 37.56
C ARG A 382 -17.37 30.38 37.02
N ILE A 383 -16.48 31.06 36.38
CA ILE A 383 -15.06 31.00 36.13
C ILE A 383 -14.26 30.41 37.30
N ASN A 384 -13.28 29.52 37.00
CA ASN A 384 -11.88 29.67 37.41
C ASN A 384 -10.99 28.62 36.78
N THR A 385 -10.08 29.08 35.96
CA THR A 385 -8.61 28.87 35.83
C THR A 385 -7.96 28.00 36.92
N PHE A 386 -7.11 27.07 36.53
CA PHE A 386 -5.71 26.88 36.85
C PHE A 386 -5.24 25.45 36.58
N TRP A 387 -4.10 25.39 35.97
CA TRP A 387 -3.01 24.43 35.67
C TRP A 387 -3.19 23.52 34.50
#